data_99fcff25991ff07a68f140a555b87102
#
_entry.id   99fcff25991ff07a68f140a555b87102
#
_cell.length_a   1.000
_cell.length_b   1.000
_cell.length_c   1.000
_cell.angle_alpha   90.00
_cell.angle_beta   90.00
_cell.angle_gamma   90.00
#
_symmetry.space_group_name_H-M   'P 1'
#
loop_
_entity.id
_entity.type
_entity.pdbx_description
1 polymer ?
#
loop_
_entity_poly.entity_id
_entity_poly.type
_entity_poly.pdbx_seq_one_letter_code
_entity_poly.pdbx_strand_id
1 'polypeptide(L)'
;MPIQCSEDELTVVQAHLPCEVQNFPCKYLGLPLSIRKLSRAQLQPIIDKIAEKLPGWKADLLNRAGRAILVQHVLTAMLIYVATALELPPWCLRAIDKIRRNFLWRGRKEANGGHCLLAWPKVCMPKELGGSGGARGMPLYA
;
A
#
# COMPACT_ATOMS: atom_id res chain seq x y z
N MET A 1 -22.08 12.21 1.10
CA MET A 1 -21.06 13.28 1.14
C MET A 1 -21.47 14.38 0.19
N PRO A 2 -21.67 15.60 0.68
CA PRO A 2 -21.97 16.71 -0.20
C PRO A 2 -20.72 17.16 -0.92
N ILE A 3 -20.69 17.07 -2.23
CA ILE A 3 -19.68 17.65 -3.09
C ILE A 3 -20.41 18.61 -4.01
N GLN A 4 -20.16 19.91 -3.86
CA GLN A 4 -20.81 20.98 -4.64
C GLN A 4 -22.35 20.95 -4.56
N CYS A 5 -22.93 20.57 -3.43
CA CYS A 5 -24.37 20.64 -3.17
C CYS A 5 -24.67 21.76 -2.20
N SER A 6 -25.76 22.49 -2.44
CA SER A 6 -26.31 23.43 -1.46
C SER A 6 -26.97 22.69 -0.31
N GLU A 7 -27.18 23.36 0.84
CA GLU A 7 -27.85 22.74 1.99
C GLU A 7 -29.31 22.38 1.69
N ASP A 8 -29.97 23.15 0.84
CA ASP A 8 -31.37 22.89 0.40
C ASP A 8 -31.42 21.60 -0.44
N GLU A 9 -30.50 21.38 -1.36
CA GLU A 9 -30.43 20.14 -2.15
C GLU A 9 -30.12 18.93 -1.27
N LEU A 10 -29.31 19.10 -0.25
CA LEU A 10 -29.02 18.05 0.74
C LEU A 10 -30.26 17.63 1.54
N THR A 11 -31.08 18.58 1.95
CA THR A 11 -32.33 18.29 2.69
C THR A 11 -33.33 17.53 1.83
N VAL A 12 -33.44 17.88 0.55
CA VAL A 12 -34.31 17.18 -0.41
C VAL A 12 -33.78 15.73 -0.64
N VAL A 13 -32.48 15.54 -0.81
CA VAL A 13 -31.88 14.20 -0.98
C VAL A 13 -32.05 13.36 0.28
N GLN A 14 -31.88 13.91 1.47
CA GLN A 14 -32.06 13.20 2.73
C GLN A 14 -33.52 12.79 3.00
N ALA A 15 -34.47 13.56 2.51
CA ALA A 15 -35.90 13.21 2.60
C ALA A 15 -36.24 11.95 1.77
N HIS A 16 -35.53 11.71 0.66
CA HIS A 16 -35.76 10.57 -0.24
C HIS A 16 -34.82 9.39 0.06
N LEU A 17 -33.61 9.68 0.55
CA LEU A 17 -32.61 8.69 0.90
C LEU A 17 -32.15 8.93 2.34
N PRO A 18 -32.68 8.20 3.33
CA PRO A 18 -32.28 8.32 4.74
C PRO A 18 -30.88 7.75 4.93
N CYS A 19 -29.87 8.48 4.50
CA CYS A 19 -28.47 8.13 4.66
C CYS A 19 -27.73 9.17 5.50
N GLU A 20 -26.79 8.70 6.30
CA GLU A 20 -25.96 9.56 7.14
C GLU A 20 -25.00 10.38 6.27
N VAL A 21 -24.98 11.70 6.47
CA VAL A 21 -24.05 12.59 5.77
C VAL A 21 -22.71 12.56 6.49
N GLN A 22 -21.68 12.09 5.83
CA GLN A 22 -20.32 12.10 6.35
C GLN A 22 -19.51 13.24 5.73
N ASN A 23 -18.68 13.88 6.55
CA ASN A 23 -17.74 14.90 6.12
C ASN A 23 -16.36 14.31 5.77
N PHE A 24 -15.60 15.02 4.93
CA PHE A 24 -14.22 14.65 4.63
C PHE A 24 -13.27 14.94 5.82
N PRO A 25 -12.27 14.08 6.08
CA PRO A 25 -11.93 12.84 5.36
C PRO A 25 -12.81 11.67 5.83
N CYS A 26 -13.31 10.89 4.89
CA CYS A 26 -14.09 9.68 5.18
C CYS A 26 -13.41 8.42 4.64
N LYS A 27 -13.88 7.25 5.07
CA LYS A 27 -13.39 5.98 4.55
C LYS A 27 -14.33 5.46 3.48
N TYR A 28 -13.78 5.14 2.31
CA TYR A 28 -14.50 4.47 1.23
C TYR A 28 -13.72 3.25 0.77
N LEU A 29 -14.34 2.07 0.79
CA LEU A 29 -13.71 0.79 0.46
C LEU A 29 -12.38 0.53 1.20
N GLY A 30 -12.29 1.01 2.45
CA GLY A 30 -11.10 0.83 3.28
C GLY A 30 -9.97 1.83 3.05
N LEU A 31 -10.15 2.77 2.10
CA LEU A 31 -9.21 3.85 1.80
C LEU A 31 -9.71 5.20 2.33
N PRO A 32 -8.82 6.09 2.77
CA PRO A 32 -9.19 7.45 3.14
C PRO A 32 -9.50 8.26 1.89
N LEU A 33 -10.71 8.77 1.80
CA LEU A 33 -11.14 9.68 0.75
C LEU A 33 -11.04 11.12 1.26
N SER A 34 -10.31 11.97 0.55
CA SER A 34 -10.13 13.38 0.90
C SER A 34 -10.07 14.24 -0.36
N ILE A 35 -10.58 15.48 -0.26
CA ILE A 35 -10.49 16.47 -1.34
C ILE A 35 -9.08 17.04 -1.46
N ARG A 36 -8.33 17.06 -0.35
CA ARG A 36 -6.95 17.57 -0.30
C ARG A 36 -5.95 16.41 -0.26
N LYS A 37 -4.68 16.69 -0.58
CA LYS A 37 -3.59 15.72 -0.43
C LYS A 37 -3.60 15.12 0.97
N LEU A 38 -3.52 13.79 1.03
CA LEU A 38 -3.54 13.05 2.29
C LEU A 38 -2.29 13.37 3.14
N SER A 39 -2.52 13.61 4.40
CA SER A 39 -1.45 13.80 5.38
C SER A 39 -0.73 12.49 5.69
N ARG A 40 0.48 12.60 6.28
CA ARG A 40 1.25 11.44 6.70
C ARG A 40 0.47 10.57 7.71
N ALA A 41 -0.25 11.20 8.63
CA ALA A 41 -1.06 10.50 9.63
C ALA A 41 -2.21 9.67 8.99
N GLN A 42 -2.76 10.13 7.87
CA GLN A 42 -3.82 9.43 7.14
C GLN A 42 -3.31 8.27 6.28
N LEU A 43 -2.06 8.36 5.80
CA LEU A 43 -1.42 7.31 5.00
C LEU A 43 -0.73 6.23 5.85
N GLN A 44 -0.32 6.56 7.09
CA GLN A 44 0.35 5.61 7.98
C GLN A 44 -0.48 4.33 8.22
N PRO A 45 -1.79 4.37 8.48
CA PRO A 45 -2.60 3.18 8.66
C PRO A 45 -2.62 2.24 7.45
N ILE A 46 -2.41 2.77 6.24
CA ILE A 46 -2.31 1.95 5.02
C ILE A 46 -1.00 1.17 5.02
N ILE A 47 0.10 1.84 5.37
CA ILE A 47 1.43 1.21 5.49
C ILE A 47 1.39 0.11 6.55
N ASP A 48 0.75 0.38 7.69
CA ASP A 48 0.61 -0.57 8.79
C ASP A 48 -0.21 -1.80 8.38
N LYS A 49 -1.31 -1.61 7.66
CA LYS A 49 -2.10 -2.71 7.09
C LYS A 49 -1.30 -3.58 6.11
N ILE A 50 -0.46 -2.97 5.28
CA ILE A 50 0.44 -3.70 4.38
C ILE A 50 1.44 -4.52 5.20
N ALA A 51 2.00 -3.93 6.25
CA ALA A 51 2.93 -4.61 7.15
C ALA A 51 2.28 -5.76 7.92
N GLU A 52 1.02 -5.63 8.33
CA GLU A 52 0.25 -6.66 9.04
C GLU A 52 -0.04 -7.90 8.19
N LYS A 53 -0.10 -7.76 6.86
CA LYS A 53 -0.28 -8.91 5.94
C LYS A 53 0.94 -9.82 5.86
N LEU A 54 2.07 -9.39 6.45
CA LEU A 54 3.32 -10.14 6.52
C LEU A 54 3.62 -10.55 7.98
N PRO A 55 2.85 -11.45 8.59
CA PRO A 55 3.15 -11.92 9.94
C PRO A 55 4.46 -12.70 9.97
N GLY A 56 5.28 -12.42 11.00
CA GLY A 56 6.60 -13.03 11.14
C GLY A 56 6.58 -14.58 11.16
N TRP A 57 5.55 -15.16 11.76
CA TRP A 57 5.41 -16.63 11.82
C TRP A 57 5.29 -17.30 10.44
N LYS A 58 4.65 -16.65 9.45
CA LYS A 58 4.62 -17.16 8.06
C LYS A 58 6.01 -17.11 7.42
N ALA A 59 6.80 -16.12 7.78
CA ALA A 59 8.14 -16.01 7.25
C ALA A 59 9.07 -17.10 7.75
N ASP A 60 8.90 -17.55 9.00
CA ASP A 60 9.71 -18.62 9.58
C ASP A 60 9.41 -19.98 8.92
N LEU A 61 8.19 -20.17 8.42
CA LEU A 61 7.77 -21.36 7.67
C LEU A 61 8.12 -21.31 6.17
N LEU A 62 8.47 -20.16 5.65
CA LEU A 62 8.71 -19.97 4.21
C LEU A 62 10.22 -19.85 3.93
N ASN A 63 10.66 -20.59 2.92
CA ASN A 63 11.96 -20.36 2.33
C ASN A 63 12.00 -19.01 1.56
N ARG A 64 13.15 -18.58 1.08
CA ARG A 64 13.31 -17.29 0.38
C ARG A 64 12.43 -17.20 -0.87
N ALA A 65 12.27 -18.30 -1.62
CA ALA A 65 11.42 -18.31 -2.81
C ALA A 65 9.94 -18.11 -2.43
N GLY A 66 9.45 -18.78 -1.39
CA GLY A 66 8.10 -18.59 -0.87
C GLY A 66 7.86 -17.15 -0.39
N ARG A 67 8.83 -16.54 0.30
CA ARG A 67 8.75 -15.12 0.69
C ARG A 67 8.71 -14.20 -0.52
N ALA A 68 9.50 -14.47 -1.56
CA ALA A 68 9.48 -13.71 -2.81
C ALA A 68 8.12 -13.77 -3.48
N ILE A 69 7.51 -14.95 -3.58
CA ILE A 69 6.16 -15.13 -4.12
C ILE A 69 5.12 -14.34 -3.33
N LEU A 70 5.20 -14.36 -2.00
CA LEU A 70 4.27 -13.64 -1.14
C LEU A 70 4.41 -12.13 -1.29
N VAL A 71 5.63 -11.61 -1.34
CA VAL A 71 5.90 -10.20 -1.62
C VAL A 71 5.36 -9.82 -2.99
N GLN A 72 5.60 -10.65 -4.01
CA GLN A 72 5.21 -10.38 -5.39
C GLN A 72 3.68 -10.39 -5.57
N HIS A 73 2.99 -11.39 -5.07
CA HIS A 73 1.57 -11.55 -5.35
C HIS A 73 0.68 -10.83 -4.35
N VAL A 74 0.98 -10.89 -3.06
CA VAL A 74 0.12 -10.28 -2.03
C VAL A 74 0.39 -8.79 -1.89
N LEU A 75 1.64 -8.41 -1.64
CA LEU A 75 1.95 -7.00 -1.41
C LEU A 75 1.83 -6.15 -2.65
N THR A 76 2.19 -6.68 -3.82
CA THR A 76 2.07 -5.95 -5.07
C THR A 76 0.59 -5.72 -5.42
N ALA A 77 -0.29 -6.72 -5.23
CA ALA A 77 -1.71 -6.54 -5.46
C ALA A 77 -2.33 -5.48 -4.56
N MET A 78 -1.97 -5.47 -3.26
CA MET A 78 -2.42 -4.44 -2.33
C MET A 78 -1.91 -3.05 -2.71
N LEU A 79 -0.65 -2.97 -3.14
CA LEU A 79 -0.06 -1.70 -3.55
C LEU A 79 -0.71 -1.14 -4.82
N ILE A 80 -0.97 -1.99 -5.81
CA ILE A 80 -1.70 -1.61 -7.02
C ILE A 80 -3.07 -1.06 -6.66
N TYR A 81 -3.82 -1.76 -5.80
CA TYR A 81 -5.13 -1.29 -5.34
C TYR A 81 -5.08 0.10 -4.71
N VAL A 82 -4.11 0.33 -3.82
CA VAL A 82 -3.95 1.64 -3.18
C VAL A 82 -3.50 2.71 -4.17
N ALA A 83 -2.55 2.38 -5.06
CA ALA A 83 -1.97 3.31 -6.02
C ALA A 83 -2.95 3.70 -7.15
N THR A 84 -3.92 2.85 -7.48
CA THR A 84 -4.98 3.19 -8.44
C THR A 84 -5.99 4.18 -7.87
N ALA A 85 -6.18 4.19 -6.56
CA ALA A 85 -7.15 5.04 -5.88
C ALA A 85 -6.54 6.32 -5.28
N LEU A 86 -5.25 6.28 -4.93
CA LEU A 86 -4.57 7.35 -4.20
C LEU A 86 -3.22 7.68 -4.84
N GLU A 87 -2.93 8.96 -4.96
CA GLU A 87 -1.58 9.43 -5.30
C GLU A 87 -0.65 9.24 -4.11
N LEU A 88 0.23 8.25 -4.18
CA LEU A 88 1.15 7.93 -3.10
C LEU A 88 2.41 8.79 -3.16
N PRO A 89 2.74 9.54 -2.11
CA PRO A 89 3.96 10.31 -2.06
C PRO A 89 5.20 9.41 -1.99
N PRO A 90 6.37 9.87 -2.48
CA PRO A 90 7.61 9.06 -2.54
C PRO A 90 8.06 8.47 -1.20
N TRP A 91 7.81 9.16 -0.08
CA TRP A 91 8.15 8.63 1.24
C TRP A 91 7.34 7.39 1.62
N CYS A 92 6.05 7.35 1.22
CA CYS A 92 5.17 6.22 1.46
C CYS A 92 5.65 4.99 0.68
N LEU A 93 5.99 5.17 -0.59
CA LEU A 93 6.54 4.12 -1.45
C LEU A 93 7.86 3.57 -0.90
N ARG A 94 8.77 4.44 -0.43
CA ARG A 94 10.01 4.03 0.23
C ARG A 94 9.77 3.23 1.51
N ALA A 95 8.76 3.61 2.31
CA ALA A 95 8.38 2.87 3.52
C ALA A 95 7.87 1.46 3.17
N ILE A 96 7.03 1.34 2.15
CA ILE A 96 6.51 0.05 1.67
C ILE A 96 7.65 -0.82 1.11
N ASP A 97 8.55 -0.25 0.32
CA ASP A 97 9.71 -0.98 -0.21
C ASP A 97 10.66 -1.44 0.89
N LYS A 98 10.80 -0.66 1.96
CA LYS A 98 11.56 -1.09 3.15
C LYS A 98 10.93 -2.33 3.79
N ILE A 99 9.60 -2.36 3.93
CA ILE A 99 8.86 -3.50 4.47
C ILE A 99 9.04 -4.74 3.57
N ARG A 100 8.85 -4.59 2.25
CA ARG A 100 9.01 -5.66 1.26
C ARG A 100 10.41 -6.27 1.32
N ARG A 101 11.45 -5.43 1.32
CA ARG A 101 12.85 -5.84 1.40
C ARG A 101 13.16 -6.56 2.71
N ASN A 102 12.72 -6.02 3.83
CA ASN A 102 12.96 -6.62 5.14
C ASN A 102 12.32 -8.00 5.25
N PHE A 103 11.07 -8.14 4.76
CA PHE A 103 10.40 -9.41 4.76
C PHE A 103 11.07 -10.45 3.84
N LEU A 104 11.47 -10.05 2.64
CA LEU A 104 12.14 -10.94 1.70
C LEU A 104 13.42 -11.53 2.30
N TRP A 105 14.26 -10.68 2.88
CA TRP A 105 15.59 -11.09 3.34
C TRP A 105 15.58 -11.70 4.75
N ARG A 106 14.77 -11.19 5.65
CA ARG A 106 14.76 -11.60 7.07
C ARG A 106 13.47 -12.24 7.54
N GLY A 107 12.37 -12.15 6.78
CA GLY A 107 11.07 -12.60 7.22
C GLY A 107 10.43 -11.75 8.32
N ARG A 108 10.97 -10.58 8.64
CA ARG A 108 10.48 -9.70 9.71
C ARG A 108 10.15 -8.31 9.15
N LYS A 109 9.24 -7.61 9.82
CA LYS A 109 8.85 -6.22 9.47
C LYS A 109 10.01 -5.25 9.63
N GLU A 110 10.83 -5.45 10.65
CA GLU A 110 11.98 -4.61 10.97
C GLU A 110 13.28 -5.40 10.84
N ALA A 111 14.22 -4.84 10.14
CA ALA A 111 15.55 -5.40 9.98
C ALA A 111 16.60 -4.30 10.21
N ASN A 112 17.32 -4.39 11.31
CA ASN A 112 18.49 -3.58 11.57
C ASN A 112 19.73 -4.32 11.00
N GLY A 113 20.48 -3.65 10.10
CA GLY A 113 21.76 -4.13 9.56
C GLY A 113 21.70 -4.77 8.18
N GLY A 114 22.83 -4.70 7.48
CA GLY A 114 23.03 -4.94 6.05
C GLY A 114 23.07 -6.41 5.60
N HIS A 115 22.00 -7.15 5.76
CA HIS A 115 21.92 -8.54 5.27
C HIS A 115 21.21 -8.70 3.91
N CYS A 116 21.17 -7.63 3.12
CA CYS A 116 20.64 -7.71 1.75
C CYS A 116 21.70 -8.33 0.83
N LEU A 117 21.44 -9.52 0.31
CA LEU A 117 22.36 -10.21 -0.60
C LEU A 117 22.47 -9.52 -1.97
N LEU A 118 21.41 -8.82 -2.38
CA LEU A 118 21.33 -8.10 -3.64
C LEU A 118 20.74 -6.71 -3.43
N ALA A 119 21.20 -5.75 -4.22
CA ALA A 119 20.60 -4.41 -4.25
C ALA A 119 19.14 -4.49 -4.68
N TRP A 120 18.26 -3.80 -3.96
CA TRP A 120 16.81 -3.82 -4.21
C TRP A 120 16.42 -3.51 -5.66
N PRO A 121 17.03 -2.54 -6.34
CA PRO A 121 16.76 -2.31 -7.76
C PRO A 121 17.02 -3.52 -8.65
N LYS A 122 18.05 -4.33 -8.36
CA LYS A 122 18.32 -5.58 -9.09
C LYS A 122 17.24 -6.64 -8.85
N VAL A 123 16.73 -6.73 -7.63
CA VAL A 123 15.63 -7.66 -7.30
C VAL A 123 14.35 -7.27 -8.06
N CYS A 124 14.11 -5.97 -8.24
CA CYS A 124 12.94 -5.46 -8.95
C CYS A 124 13.04 -5.52 -10.48
N MET A 125 14.18 -5.88 -11.05
CA MET A 125 14.32 -6.02 -12.50
C MET A 125 13.43 -7.13 -13.07
N PRO A 126 13.01 -7.02 -14.34
CA PRO A 126 12.35 -8.10 -15.08
C PRO A 126 13.18 -9.39 -15.07
N LYS A 127 12.50 -10.53 -15.20
CA LYS A 127 13.18 -11.86 -15.22
C LYS A 127 14.17 -11.98 -16.37
N GLU A 128 13.85 -11.38 -17.50
CA GLU A 128 14.68 -11.36 -18.71
C GLU A 128 16.05 -10.67 -18.46
N LEU A 129 16.10 -9.77 -17.49
CA LEU A 129 17.33 -9.05 -17.06
C LEU A 129 17.93 -9.61 -15.77
N GLY A 130 17.56 -10.84 -15.38
CA GLY A 130 18.09 -11.52 -14.20
C GLY A 130 17.49 -11.06 -12.87
N GLY A 131 16.38 -10.33 -12.89
CA GLY A 131 15.62 -9.96 -11.71
C GLY A 131 14.65 -11.07 -11.27
N SER A 132 13.98 -10.90 -10.12
CA SER A 132 12.96 -11.84 -9.63
C SER A 132 11.64 -11.74 -10.38
N GLY A 133 11.48 -10.79 -11.30
CA GLY A 133 10.22 -10.51 -11.99
C GLY A 133 9.12 -10.01 -11.05
N GLY A 134 9.46 -9.68 -9.84
CA GLY A 134 8.55 -9.47 -8.72
C GLY A 134 7.91 -8.11 -8.61
N ALA A 135 8.14 -7.26 -9.52
CA ALA A 135 7.33 -6.09 -9.80
C ALA A 135 7.55 -5.79 -11.26
N ARG A 136 6.64 -6.25 -12.14
CA ARG A 136 6.63 -5.74 -13.50
C ARG A 136 6.69 -4.22 -13.43
N GLY A 137 7.90 -3.69 -13.65
CA GLY A 137 8.08 -2.37 -14.20
C GLY A 137 7.44 -1.22 -13.46
N MET A 138 7.38 -1.27 -12.14
CA MET A 138 7.34 -0.03 -11.39
C MET A 138 8.65 0.10 -10.62
N PRO A 139 9.65 0.76 -11.19
CA PRO A 139 10.31 1.74 -10.37
C PRO A 139 9.16 2.68 -9.97
N LEU A 140 8.69 2.57 -8.72
CA LEU A 140 7.74 3.52 -8.13
C LEU A 140 8.36 4.95 -8.08
N TYR A 141 9.46 5.12 -8.78
CA TYR A 141 10.26 6.33 -8.94
C TYR A 141 10.70 6.46 -10.40
N ALA A 142 9.83 6.97 -11.23
CA ALA A 142 10.21 7.69 -12.44
C ALA A 142 9.96 9.16 -12.19
#